data_c67f2b653d9f5044be565b076997b518
#
_entry.id   c67f2b653d9f5044be565b076997b518
#
_cell.length_a   1.000
_cell.length_b   1.000
_cell.length_c   1.000
_cell.angle_alpha   90.00
_cell.angle_beta   90.00
_cell.angle_gamma   90.00
#
_symmetry.space_group_name_H-M   'P 1'
#
loop_
_entity.id
_entity.type
_entity.pdbx_description
1 polymer ?
#
loop_
_entity_poly.entity_id
_entity_poly.type
_entity_poly.pdbx_seq_one_letter_code
_entity_poly.pdbx_strand_id
1 'polypeptide(L)'
;MEQASILEARGLTKVYEDGVCALDHISFSVRSGEIFCLLGDNGAGKTTTINLFLGFLEPTEGSALIKGIDVRKDPLEAKQHVAYLSDVVMLYSNFTARQNLDFFARLGGRHGLSREDYYGVLRQVGLQEKAFEQRLKGFSKGMRQKVGLAIMIVKDAPAIILDEPTAGLDPKAANEFLAILGELRAQGRAILMSTHDIFRAKEMADTVGIMSEGKLLAMKTSKELEHENLEKLYLEYIQGKTAA
;
A
#
# COMPACT_ATOMS: atom_id res chain seq x y z
N MET A 1 -21.46 6.07 -13.73
CA MET A 1 -21.22 6.79 -12.46
C MET A 1 -19.70 6.82 -12.28
N GLU A 2 -19.12 7.98 -12.13
CA GLU A 2 -17.68 8.11 -11.83
C GLU A 2 -17.41 7.49 -10.46
N GLN A 3 -16.49 6.53 -10.41
CA GLN A 3 -16.11 5.90 -9.13
C GLN A 3 -15.44 6.95 -8.23
N ALA A 4 -15.90 7.03 -7.00
CA ALA A 4 -15.38 8.01 -6.04
C ALA A 4 -13.89 7.75 -5.78
N SER A 5 -13.10 8.81 -5.80
CA SER A 5 -11.71 8.78 -5.38
C SER A 5 -11.62 8.54 -3.86
N ILE A 6 -10.81 7.57 -3.46
CA ILE A 6 -10.60 7.21 -2.05
C ILE A 6 -9.28 7.80 -1.53
N LEU A 7 -8.22 7.77 -2.34
CA LEU A 7 -6.95 8.43 -2.03
C LEU A 7 -6.67 9.48 -3.09
N GLU A 8 -6.26 10.69 -2.68
CA GLU A 8 -5.91 11.77 -3.59
C GLU A 8 -4.65 12.50 -3.11
N ALA A 9 -3.69 12.64 -4.00
CA ALA A 9 -2.56 13.57 -3.87
C ALA A 9 -2.86 14.78 -4.74
N ARG A 10 -2.84 15.98 -4.17
CA ARG A 10 -3.12 17.25 -4.88
C ARG A 10 -1.92 18.17 -4.75
N GLY A 11 -1.06 18.22 -5.77
CA GLY A 11 0.13 19.06 -5.81
C GLY A 11 1.06 18.80 -4.63
N LEU A 12 1.18 17.54 -4.19
CA LEU A 12 1.99 17.19 -3.03
C LEU A 12 3.45 17.52 -3.28
N THR A 13 3.99 18.40 -2.44
CA THR A 13 5.40 18.79 -2.40
C THR A 13 5.96 18.52 -1.02
N LYS A 14 7.17 17.97 -0.94
CA LYS A 14 7.90 17.79 0.31
C LYS A 14 9.35 18.19 0.14
N VAL A 15 9.74 19.24 0.83
CA VAL A 15 11.13 19.66 1.02
C VAL A 15 11.49 19.40 2.47
N TYR A 16 12.59 18.69 2.72
CA TYR A 16 13.12 18.44 4.05
C TYR A 16 13.92 19.65 4.55
N GLU A 17 14.23 19.70 5.85
CA GLU A 17 14.95 20.80 6.49
C GLU A 17 16.38 21.03 5.93
N ASP A 18 16.99 19.96 5.41
CA ASP A 18 18.29 20.00 4.72
C ASP A 18 18.23 20.51 3.27
N GLY A 19 17.03 20.92 2.80
CA GLY A 19 16.80 21.44 1.46
C GLY A 19 16.52 20.35 0.40
N VAL A 20 16.53 19.09 0.75
CA VAL A 20 16.23 17.99 -0.20
C VAL A 20 14.75 18.01 -0.58
N CYS A 21 14.46 18.21 -1.87
CA CYS A 21 13.13 18.12 -2.44
C CYS A 21 12.82 16.64 -2.71
N ALA A 22 12.10 16.01 -1.80
CA ALA A 22 11.73 14.59 -1.90
C ALA A 22 10.47 14.35 -2.74
N LEU A 23 9.59 15.35 -2.88
CA LEU A 23 8.44 15.35 -3.79
C LEU A 23 8.25 16.74 -4.39
N ASP A 24 7.98 16.78 -5.70
CA ASP A 24 7.78 17.99 -6.48
C ASP A 24 6.42 17.95 -7.19
N HIS A 25 5.40 18.57 -6.56
CA HIS A 25 4.05 18.82 -7.10
C HIS A 25 3.33 17.58 -7.66
N ILE A 26 3.48 16.39 -7.04
CA ILE A 26 2.83 15.19 -7.54
C ILE A 26 1.32 15.22 -7.32
N SER A 27 0.57 14.77 -8.33
CA SER A 27 -0.90 14.69 -8.27
C SER A 27 -1.36 13.37 -8.89
N PHE A 28 -2.17 12.61 -8.14
CA PHE A 28 -2.83 11.39 -8.61
C PHE A 28 -4.02 11.05 -7.71
N SER A 29 -4.85 10.12 -8.17
CA SER A 29 -5.95 9.60 -7.38
C SER A 29 -6.04 8.08 -7.50
N VAL A 30 -6.55 7.43 -6.43
CA VAL A 30 -6.84 5.99 -6.41
C VAL A 30 -8.34 5.82 -6.12
N ARG A 31 -9.03 5.14 -7.02
CA ARG A 31 -10.47 4.95 -6.93
C ARG A 31 -10.83 3.70 -6.13
N SER A 32 -12.08 3.61 -5.71
CA SER A 32 -12.62 2.36 -5.16
C SER A 32 -12.45 1.21 -6.17
N GLY A 33 -11.92 0.07 -5.72
CA GLY A 33 -11.66 -1.09 -6.56
C GLY A 33 -10.49 -0.92 -7.53
N GLU A 34 -9.54 -0.04 -7.24
CA GLU A 34 -8.35 0.22 -8.06
C GLU A 34 -7.07 -0.13 -7.27
N ILE A 35 -6.11 -0.76 -7.95
CA ILE A 35 -4.72 -0.87 -7.49
C ILE A 35 -3.88 0.14 -8.26
N PHE A 36 -3.39 1.16 -7.56
CA PHE A 36 -2.42 2.13 -8.07
C PHE A 36 -1.02 1.78 -7.56
N CYS A 37 -0.09 1.58 -8.46
CA CYS A 37 1.29 1.23 -8.14
C CYS A 37 2.23 2.41 -8.38
N LEU A 38 2.92 2.89 -7.34
CA LEU A 38 4.06 3.80 -7.46
C LEU A 38 5.31 2.98 -7.78
N LEU A 39 5.77 3.05 -9.02
CA LEU A 39 6.97 2.37 -9.52
C LEU A 39 8.14 3.35 -9.58
N GLY A 40 9.29 2.98 -9.03
CA GLY A 40 10.50 3.79 -9.11
C GLY A 40 11.63 3.23 -8.26
N ASP A 41 12.84 3.72 -8.47
CA ASP A 41 14.02 3.33 -7.71
C ASP A 41 13.96 3.78 -6.25
N ASN A 42 14.91 3.31 -5.43
CA ASN A 42 15.09 3.81 -4.08
C ASN A 42 15.44 5.31 -4.13
N GLY A 43 14.77 6.09 -3.30
CA GLY A 43 14.91 7.55 -3.32
C GLY A 43 13.99 8.28 -4.31
N ALA A 44 13.18 7.59 -5.12
CA ALA A 44 12.25 8.23 -6.06
C ALA A 44 11.11 9.04 -5.39
N GLY A 45 10.92 8.94 -4.07
CA GLY A 45 9.86 9.64 -3.32
C GLY A 45 8.66 8.77 -2.92
N LYS A 46 8.65 7.47 -3.24
CA LYS A 46 7.53 6.55 -2.96
C LYS A 46 7.16 6.50 -1.47
N THR A 47 8.13 6.19 -0.61
CA THR A 47 7.92 6.12 0.85
C THR A 47 7.57 7.49 1.45
N THR A 48 8.12 8.58 0.91
CA THR A 48 7.72 9.95 1.31
C THR A 48 6.24 10.20 0.98
N THR A 49 5.78 9.80 -0.20
CA THR A 49 4.36 9.88 -0.60
C THR A 49 3.47 9.10 0.38
N ILE A 50 3.84 7.85 0.69
CA ILE A 50 3.12 7.01 1.66
C ILE A 50 3.08 7.68 3.04
N ASN A 51 4.19 8.20 3.53
CA ASN A 51 4.26 8.85 4.84
C ASN A 51 3.40 10.11 4.94
N LEU A 52 3.21 10.85 3.84
CA LEU A 52 2.29 11.98 3.79
C LEU A 52 0.83 11.53 3.90
N PHE A 53 0.43 10.45 3.22
CA PHE A 53 -0.92 9.87 3.37
C PHE A 53 -1.17 9.30 4.77
N LEU A 54 -0.13 8.81 5.45
CA LEU A 54 -0.25 8.28 6.81
C LEU A 54 -0.19 9.38 7.89
N GLY A 55 0.11 10.63 7.50
CA GLY A 55 0.30 11.73 8.42
C GLY A 55 1.53 11.56 9.32
N PHE A 56 2.56 10.81 8.87
CA PHE A 56 3.87 10.71 9.53
C PHE A 56 4.78 11.87 9.14
N LEU A 57 4.48 12.51 8.00
CA LEU A 57 5.11 13.72 7.52
C LEU A 57 4.05 14.74 7.15
N GLU A 58 4.38 16.02 7.29
CA GLU A 58 3.56 17.11 6.76
C GLU A 58 4.08 17.54 5.39
N PRO A 59 3.18 17.80 4.40
CA PRO A 59 3.59 18.34 3.12
C PRO A 59 4.07 19.78 3.28
N THR A 60 5.06 20.19 2.46
CA THR A 60 5.46 21.59 2.33
C THR A 60 4.39 22.37 1.58
N GLU A 61 3.85 21.77 0.50
CA GLU A 61 2.73 22.32 -0.28
C GLU A 61 1.78 21.20 -0.69
N GLY A 62 0.56 21.56 -1.07
CA GLY A 62 -0.46 20.61 -1.51
C GLY A 62 -1.15 19.89 -0.36
N SER A 63 -1.83 18.79 -0.68
CA SER A 63 -2.58 18.00 0.31
C SER A 63 -2.69 16.52 -0.08
N ALA A 64 -2.68 15.66 0.93
CA ALA A 64 -3.09 14.25 0.83
C ALA A 64 -4.48 14.09 1.43
N LEU A 65 -5.40 13.48 0.69
CA LEU A 65 -6.76 13.25 1.14
C LEU A 65 -7.09 11.75 1.15
N ILE A 66 -7.82 11.33 2.18
CA ILE A 66 -8.41 10.00 2.31
C ILE A 66 -9.92 10.16 2.44
N LYS A 67 -10.71 9.65 1.49
CA LYS A 67 -12.16 9.88 1.40
C LYS A 67 -12.55 11.36 1.44
N GLY A 68 -11.74 12.23 0.81
CA GLY A 68 -11.95 13.66 0.84
C GLY A 68 -11.51 14.38 2.14
N ILE A 69 -11.04 13.63 3.15
CA ILE A 69 -10.53 14.17 4.41
C ILE A 69 -9.05 14.52 4.23
N ASP A 70 -8.70 15.78 4.45
CA ASP A 70 -7.30 16.24 4.44
C ASP A 70 -6.57 15.66 5.67
N VAL A 71 -5.55 14.85 5.44
CA VAL A 71 -4.79 14.12 6.48
C VAL A 71 -4.17 15.08 7.50
N ARG A 72 -3.78 16.28 7.09
CA ARG A 72 -3.20 17.29 7.98
C ARG A 72 -4.25 17.95 8.87
N LYS A 73 -5.49 18.16 8.34
CA LYS A 73 -6.55 18.86 9.06
C LYS A 73 -7.26 17.97 10.07
N ASP A 74 -7.50 16.71 9.70
CA ASP A 74 -8.14 15.72 10.58
C ASP A 74 -7.44 14.36 10.47
N PRO A 75 -6.24 14.23 11.08
CA PRO A 75 -5.44 13.02 10.99
C PRO A 75 -6.09 11.81 11.68
N LEU A 76 -6.88 12.01 12.71
CA LEU A 76 -7.53 10.90 13.43
C LEU A 76 -8.65 10.29 12.59
N GLU A 77 -9.49 11.11 12.01
CA GLU A 77 -10.56 10.66 11.12
C GLU A 77 -9.98 10.01 9.85
N ALA A 78 -8.99 10.64 9.22
CA ALA A 78 -8.32 10.06 8.05
C ALA A 78 -7.75 8.65 8.33
N LYS A 79 -7.12 8.45 9.51
CA LYS A 79 -6.54 7.16 9.93
C LYS A 79 -7.58 6.05 10.14
N GLN A 80 -8.84 6.38 10.39
CA GLN A 80 -9.91 5.37 10.48
C GLN A 80 -10.17 4.73 9.11
N HIS A 81 -9.92 5.46 8.03
CA HIS A 81 -10.23 5.05 6.66
C HIS A 81 -9.07 4.40 5.90
N VAL A 82 -7.91 4.20 6.53
CA VAL A 82 -6.74 3.60 5.89
C VAL A 82 -6.15 2.46 6.70
N ALA A 83 -5.78 1.36 6.05
CA ALA A 83 -4.93 0.32 6.60
C ALA A 83 -3.55 0.40 5.92
N TYR A 84 -2.49 0.14 6.68
CA TYR A 84 -1.11 0.26 6.20
C TYR A 84 -0.31 -1.00 6.52
N LEU A 85 0.52 -1.43 5.56
CA LEU A 85 1.50 -2.48 5.73
C LEU A 85 2.84 -2.04 5.15
N SER A 86 3.87 -2.01 5.98
CA SER A 86 5.25 -1.74 5.57
C SER A 86 5.97 -3.01 5.13
N ASP A 87 7.11 -2.87 4.43
CA ASP A 87 8.01 -3.99 4.12
C ASP A 87 8.39 -4.79 5.37
N VAL A 88 8.70 -4.09 6.46
CA VAL A 88 8.98 -4.72 7.76
C VAL A 88 7.73 -4.68 8.63
N VAL A 89 7.01 -5.80 8.67
CA VAL A 89 5.77 -5.91 9.45
C VAL A 89 6.07 -5.92 10.95
N MET A 90 5.75 -4.82 11.62
CA MET A 90 5.94 -4.65 13.06
C MET A 90 4.81 -5.32 13.83
N LEU A 91 5.06 -6.53 14.33
CA LEU A 91 4.11 -7.34 15.09
C LEU A 91 4.70 -7.70 16.45
N TYR A 92 3.82 -7.95 17.43
CA TYR A 92 4.23 -8.41 18.75
C TYR A 92 4.69 -9.87 18.70
N SER A 93 6.00 -10.08 18.70
CA SER A 93 6.61 -11.42 18.54
C SER A 93 6.24 -12.41 19.63
N ASN A 94 5.91 -11.93 20.85
CA ASN A 94 5.48 -12.76 21.97
C ASN A 94 3.98 -13.11 21.93
N PHE A 95 3.19 -12.44 21.07
CA PHE A 95 1.78 -12.76 20.86
C PHE A 95 1.65 -13.85 19.79
N THR A 96 0.54 -14.58 19.84
CA THR A 96 0.14 -15.50 18.77
C THR A 96 -0.40 -14.71 17.57
N ALA A 97 -0.58 -15.37 16.41
CA ALA A 97 -1.19 -14.73 15.24
C ALA A 97 -2.57 -14.16 15.61
N ARG A 98 -3.43 -14.95 16.23
CA ARG A 98 -4.76 -14.51 16.69
C ARG A 98 -4.66 -13.33 17.67
N GLN A 99 -3.76 -13.37 18.65
CA GLN A 99 -3.60 -12.28 19.61
C GLN A 99 -3.15 -10.98 18.96
N ASN A 100 -2.29 -11.03 17.94
CA ASN A 100 -1.95 -9.86 17.15
C ASN A 100 -3.19 -9.30 16.43
N LEU A 101 -4.00 -10.16 15.80
CA LEU A 101 -5.23 -9.71 15.15
C LEU A 101 -6.19 -9.04 16.16
N ASP A 102 -6.45 -9.67 17.30
CA ASP A 102 -7.33 -9.11 18.34
C ASP A 102 -6.81 -7.75 18.83
N PHE A 103 -5.51 -7.64 19.10
CA PHE A 103 -4.90 -6.40 19.55
C PHE A 103 -5.08 -5.26 18.53
N PHE A 104 -4.71 -5.50 17.27
CA PHE A 104 -4.81 -4.46 16.23
C PHE A 104 -6.26 -4.17 15.80
N ALA A 105 -7.15 -5.15 15.86
CA ALA A 105 -8.58 -4.95 15.65
C ALA A 105 -9.16 -3.96 16.68
N ARG A 106 -8.90 -4.21 17.96
CA ARG A 106 -9.34 -3.32 19.06
C ARG A 106 -8.73 -1.94 18.98
N LEU A 107 -7.44 -1.84 18.64
CA LEU A 107 -6.76 -0.56 18.40
C LEU A 107 -7.38 0.21 17.24
N GLY A 108 -7.85 -0.49 16.21
CA GLY A 108 -8.59 0.07 15.07
C GLY A 108 -10.08 0.28 15.33
N GLY A 109 -10.57 0.16 16.57
CA GLY A 109 -11.97 0.38 16.94
C GLY A 109 -12.91 -0.80 16.64
N ARG A 110 -12.40 -1.95 16.20
CA ARG A 110 -13.19 -3.17 15.93
C ARG A 110 -13.26 -4.01 17.21
N HIS A 111 -14.41 -4.05 17.81
CA HIS A 111 -14.68 -4.79 19.05
C HIS A 111 -15.67 -5.93 18.83
N GLY A 112 -15.68 -6.92 19.72
CA GLY A 112 -16.68 -7.99 19.72
C GLY A 112 -16.47 -9.11 18.71
N LEU A 113 -15.32 -9.15 18.01
CA LEU A 113 -14.99 -10.25 17.11
C LEU A 113 -14.73 -11.52 17.93
N SER A 114 -15.31 -12.63 17.47
CA SER A 114 -15.11 -13.94 18.07
C SER A 114 -13.76 -14.56 17.67
N ARG A 115 -13.37 -15.61 18.38
CA ARG A 115 -12.18 -16.38 18.00
C ARG A 115 -12.28 -16.94 16.58
N GLU A 116 -13.46 -17.37 16.19
CA GLU A 116 -13.70 -17.95 14.86
C GLU A 116 -13.64 -16.89 13.75
N ASP A 117 -14.05 -15.65 14.01
CA ASP A 117 -13.87 -14.54 13.05
C ASP A 117 -12.38 -14.33 12.74
N TYR A 118 -11.52 -14.31 13.76
CA TYR A 118 -10.07 -14.21 13.56
C TYR A 118 -9.51 -15.42 12.80
N TYR A 119 -9.98 -16.62 13.11
CA TYR A 119 -9.54 -17.83 12.41
C TYR A 119 -9.99 -17.83 10.95
N GLY A 120 -11.19 -17.35 10.65
CA GLY A 120 -11.67 -17.15 9.29
C GLY A 120 -10.74 -16.27 8.46
N VAL A 121 -10.35 -15.12 9.02
CA VAL A 121 -9.42 -14.21 8.35
C VAL A 121 -8.01 -14.81 8.21
N LEU A 122 -7.51 -15.54 9.20
CA LEU A 122 -6.21 -16.21 9.11
C LEU A 122 -6.21 -17.31 8.04
N ARG A 123 -7.32 -18.04 7.85
CA ARG A 123 -7.51 -18.98 6.73
C ARG A 123 -7.54 -18.26 5.39
N GLN A 124 -8.26 -17.14 5.30
CA GLN A 124 -8.34 -16.33 4.08
C GLN A 124 -6.98 -15.90 3.58
N VAL A 125 -6.08 -15.48 4.47
CA VAL A 125 -4.69 -15.12 4.09
C VAL A 125 -3.78 -16.35 3.91
N GLY A 126 -4.31 -17.57 3.96
CA GLY A 126 -3.56 -18.81 3.74
C GLY A 126 -2.53 -19.12 4.84
N LEU A 127 -2.74 -18.65 6.07
CA LEU A 127 -1.95 -19.10 7.21
C LEU A 127 -2.42 -20.50 7.65
N GLN A 128 -1.48 -21.42 7.91
CA GLN A 128 -1.83 -22.77 8.36
C GLN A 128 -2.46 -22.75 9.75
N GLU A 129 -3.52 -23.53 10.00
CA GLU A 129 -4.26 -23.52 11.27
C GLU A 129 -3.39 -23.78 12.51
N LYS A 130 -2.39 -24.68 12.37
CA LYS A 130 -1.42 -24.94 13.45
C LYS A 130 -0.64 -23.70 13.89
N ALA A 131 -0.56 -22.65 13.04
CA ALA A 131 0.16 -21.42 13.35
C ALA A 131 -0.73 -20.36 14.05
N PHE A 132 -2.06 -20.52 14.07
CA PHE A 132 -2.97 -19.50 14.61
C PHE A 132 -2.68 -19.14 16.07
N GLU A 133 -2.36 -20.14 16.88
CA GLU A 133 -2.04 -19.98 18.30
C GLU A 133 -0.53 -20.15 18.58
N GLN A 134 0.32 -20.11 17.55
CA GLN A 134 1.77 -20.04 17.71
C GLN A 134 2.26 -18.60 17.84
N ARG A 135 3.26 -18.38 18.68
CA ARG A 135 3.91 -17.07 18.83
C ARG A 135 4.68 -16.70 17.57
N LEU A 136 4.62 -15.42 17.18
CA LEU A 136 5.24 -14.94 15.96
C LEU A 136 6.77 -14.98 15.95
N LYS A 137 7.41 -15.23 17.10
CA LYS A 137 8.88 -15.30 17.19
C LYS A 137 9.51 -16.29 16.19
N GLY A 138 8.80 -17.38 15.87
CA GLY A 138 9.24 -18.40 14.90
C GLY A 138 8.71 -18.23 13.47
N PHE A 139 7.98 -17.16 13.17
CA PHE A 139 7.37 -16.95 11.86
C PHE A 139 8.40 -16.48 10.83
N SER A 140 8.34 -17.05 9.61
CA SER A 140 9.05 -16.54 8.44
C SER A 140 8.53 -15.14 8.03
N LYS A 141 9.26 -14.42 7.17
CA LYS A 141 8.82 -13.13 6.62
C LYS A 141 7.45 -13.27 5.96
N GLY A 142 7.23 -14.28 5.10
CA GLY A 142 5.94 -14.52 4.45
C GLY A 142 4.79 -14.79 5.43
N MET A 143 5.03 -15.55 6.51
CA MET A 143 4.02 -15.76 7.55
C MET A 143 3.68 -14.46 8.28
N ARG A 144 4.65 -13.60 8.54
CA ARG A 144 4.42 -12.27 9.16
C ARG A 144 3.63 -11.37 8.22
N GLN A 145 3.94 -11.36 6.91
CA GLN A 145 3.18 -10.63 5.91
C GLN A 145 1.72 -11.09 5.86
N LYS A 146 1.46 -12.39 5.92
CA LYS A 146 0.08 -12.94 6.01
C LYS A 146 -0.66 -12.43 7.24
N VAL A 147 -0.01 -12.38 8.40
CA VAL A 147 -0.62 -11.80 9.62
C VAL A 147 -0.87 -10.30 9.43
N GLY A 148 0.03 -9.56 8.80
CA GLY A 148 -0.17 -8.15 8.46
C GLY A 148 -1.37 -7.93 7.54
N LEU A 149 -1.52 -8.74 6.48
CA LEU A 149 -2.71 -8.75 5.61
C LEU A 149 -3.99 -9.04 6.41
N ALA A 150 -3.95 -10.04 7.28
CA ALA A 150 -5.09 -10.39 8.13
C ALA A 150 -5.52 -9.22 9.02
N ILE A 151 -4.57 -8.46 9.57
CA ILE A 151 -4.85 -7.25 10.36
C ILE A 151 -5.55 -6.19 9.50
N MET A 152 -5.11 -5.97 8.25
CA MET A 152 -5.76 -5.02 7.33
C MET A 152 -7.18 -5.44 6.98
N ILE A 153 -7.41 -6.74 6.73
CA ILE A 153 -8.74 -7.29 6.48
C ILE A 153 -9.65 -7.05 7.67
N VAL A 154 -9.18 -7.38 8.88
CA VAL A 154 -9.96 -7.17 10.12
C VAL A 154 -10.27 -5.69 10.36
N LYS A 155 -9.34 -4.77 10.05
CA LYS A 155 -9.58 -3.33 10.15
C LYS A 155 -10.69 -2.86 9.22
N ASP A 156 -10.85 -3.50 8.08
CA ASP A 156 -11.94 -3.26 7.13
C ASP A 156 -11.96 -1.81 6.57
N ALA A 157 -10.78 -1.22 6.38
CA ALA A 157 -10.66 0.15 5.88
C ALA A 157 -10.90 0.22 4.35
N PRO A 158 -11.51 1.31 3.82
CA PRO A 158 -11.75 1.49 2.39
C PRO A 158 -10.45 1.72 1.59
N ALA A 159 -9.40 2.25 2.22
CA ALA A 159 -8.09 2.43 1.62
C ALA A 159 -7.06 1.48 2.23
N ILE A 160 -6.17 0.96 1.39
CA ILE A 160 -5.03 0.13 1.79
C ILE A 160 -3.77 0.75 1.19
N ILE A 161 -2.75 0.96 2.01
CA ILE A 161 -1.45 1.47 1.60
C ILE A 161 -0.39 0.43 1.92
N LEU A 162 0.45 0.12 0.94
CA LEU A 162 1.47 -0.93 1.02
C LEU A 162 2.83 -0.37 0.58
N ASP A 163 3.85 -0.50 1.43
CA ASP A 163 5.21 -0.08 1.07
C ASP A 163 6.07 -1.32 0.83
N GLU A 164 6.47 -1.55 -0.43
CA GLU A 164 7.28 -2.68 -0.90
C GLU A 164 6.79 -4.06 -0.37
N PRO A 165 5.50 -4.40 -0.48
CA PRO A 165 4.89 -5.49 0.28
C PRO A 165 5.39 -6.88 -0.10
N THR A 166 5.97 -7.06 -1.29
CA THR A 166 6.49 -8.35 -1.78
C THR A 166 8.01 -8.44 -1.73
N ALA A 167 8.70 -7.38 -1.28
CA ALA A 167 10.16 -7.38 -1.19
C ALA A 167 10.67 -8.51 -0.29
N GLY A 168 11.62 -9.31 -0.80
CA GLY A 168 12.23 -10.43 -0.06
C GLY A 168 11.30 -11.61 0.23
N LEU A 169 10.12 -11.67 -0.38
CA LEU A 169 9.31 -12.89 -0.41
C LEU A 169 9.79 -13.82 -1.53
N ASP A 170 9.66 -15.13 -1.30
CA ASP A 170 9.81 -16.09 -2.39
C ASP A 170 8.67 -15.93 -3.42
N PRO A 171 8.84 -16.39 -4.67
CA PRO A 171 7.85 -16.20 -5.73
C PRO A 171 6.44 -16.73 -5.37
N LYS A 172 6.36 -17.86 -4.66
CA LYS A 172 5.09 -18.45 -4.25
C LYS A 172 4.38 -17.58 -3.22
N ALA A 173 5.09 -17.13 -2.18
CA ALA A 173 4.53 -16.26 -1.14
C ALA A 173 4.11 -14.90 -1.73
N ALA A 174 4.89 -14.35 -2.66
CA ALA A 174 4.53 -13.12 -3.36
C ALA A 174 3.24 -13.29 -4.18
N ASN A 175 3.10 -14.38 -4.95
CA ASN A 175 1.89 -14.63 -5.73
C ASN A 175 0.65 -14.84 -4.84
N GLU A 176 0.78 -15.58 -3.74
CA GLU A 176 -0.30 -15.74 -2.75
C GLU A 176 -0.72 -14.39 -2.15
N PHE A 177 0.25 -13.52 -1.84
CA PHE A 177 0.00 -12.17 -1.34
C PHE A 177 -0.77 -11.32 -2.37
N LEU A 178 -0.31 -11.30 -3.62
CA LEU A 178 -0.93 -10.53 -4.69
C LEU A 178 -2.35 -11.02 -5.01
N ALA A 179 -2.61 -12.34 -4.94
CA ALA A 179 -3.96 -12.87 -5.11
C ALA A 179 -4.94 -12.30 -4.08
N ILE A 180 -4.53 -12.19 -2.81
CA ILE A 180 -5.35 -11.60 -1.75
C ILE A 180 -5.61 -10.10 -2.02
N LEU A 181 -4.62 -9.35 -2.53
CA LEU A 181 -4.84 -7.96 -2.94
C LEU A 181 -5.87 -7.86 -4.06
N GLY A 182 -5.85 -8.78 -5.03
CA GLY A 182 -6.87 -8.88 -6.07
C GLY A 182 -8.28 -9.09 -5.51
N GLU A 183 -8.44 -9.95 -4.49
CA GLU A 183 -9.72 -10.14 -3.79
C GLU A 183 -10.17 -8.87 -3.09
N LEU A 184 -9.27 -8.18 -2.38
CA LEU A 184 -9.58 -6.93 -1.68
C LEU A 184 -9.97 -5.81 -2.68
N ARG A 185 -9.28 -5.72 -3.83
CA ARG A 185 -9.67 -4.85 -4.94
C ARG A 185 -11.08 -5.17 -5.43
N ALA A 186 -11.39 -6.43 -5.67
CA ALA A 186 -12.71 -6.86 -6.14
C ALA A 186 -13.83 -6.53 -5.14
N GLN A 187 -13.50 -6.45 -3.84
CA GLN A 187 -14.39 -5.98 -2.77
C GLN A 187 -14.52 -4.44 -2.71
N GLY A 188 -13.91 -3.70 -3.64
CA GLY A 188 -14.01 -2.25 -3.72
C GLY A 188 -12.97 -1.49 -2.89
N ARG A 189 -11.91 -2.14 -2.40
CA ARG A 189 -10.82 -1.41 -1.70
C ARG A 189 -9.98 -0.64 -2.69
N ALA A 190 -9.61 0.60 -2.34
CA ALA A 190 -8.60 1.38 -3.04
C ALA A 190 -7.22 0.99 -2.51
N ILE A 191 -6.33 0.57 -3.37
CA ILE A 191 -5.00 0.08 -2.96
C ILE A 191 -3.92 0.95 -3.59
N LEU A 192 -3.11 1.60 -2.75
CA LEU A 192 -1.89 2.28 -3.15
C LEU A 192 -0.70 1.41 -2.75
N MET A 193 0.11 1.00 -3.72
CA MET A 193 1.27 0.15 -3.49
C MET A 193 2.53 0.81 -4.04
N SER A 194 3.63 0.76 -3.30
CA SER A 194 4.96 1.10 -3.83
C SER A 194 5.72 -0.17 -4.23
N THR A 195 6.51 -0.10 -5.29
CA THR A 195 7.50 -1.14 -5.64
C THR A 195 8.59 -0.59 -6.55
N HIS A 196 9.73 -1.28 -6.60
CA HIS A 196 10.75 -1.13 -7.62
C HIS A 196 10.74 -2.30 -8.63
N ASP A 197 9.84 -3.28 -8.44
CA ASP A 197 9.69 -4.44 -9.32
C ASP A 197 8.69 -4.15 -10.45
N ILE A 198 9.22 -3.91 -11.64
CA ILE A 198 8.46 -3.59 -12.86
C ILE A 198 7.48 -4.70 -13.22
N PHE A 199 7.89 -5.97 -13.04
CA PHE A 199 7.03 -7.11 -13.37
C PHE A 199 5.82 -7.19 -12.46
N ARG A 200 6.02 -6.99 -11.15
CA ARG A 200 4.94 -6.95 -10.16
C ARG A 200 4.00 -5.78 -10.38
N ALA A 201 4.55 -4.60 -10.70
CA ALA A 201 3.74 -3.44 -11.04
C ALA A 201 2.82 -3.74 -12.26
N LYS A 202 3.38 -4.31 -13.33
CA LYS A 202 2.62 -4.66 -14.55
C LYS A 202 1.56 -5.74 -14.30
N GLU A 203 1.86 -6.74 -13.45
CA GLU A 203 0.99 -7.88 -13.17
C GLU A 203 -0.28 -7.47 -12.40
N MET A 204 -0.16 -6.49 -11.47
CA MET A 204 -1.20 -6.24 -10.47
C MET A 204 -1.91 -4.91 -10.60
N ALA A 205 -1.22 -3.89 -11.12
CA ALA A 205 -1.76 -2.54 -11.09
C ALA A 205 -2.81 -2.29 -12.18
N ASP A 206 -3.88 -1.61 -11.82
CA ASP A 206 -4.81 -1.00 -12.78
C ASP A 206 -4.19 0.28 -13.35
N THR A 207 -3.39 0.99 -12.54
CA THR A 207 -2.62 2.17 -12.93
C THR A 207 -1.23 2.12 -12.34
N VAL A 208 -0.20 2.36 -13.17
CA VAL A 208 1.20 2.50 -12.74
C VAL A 208 1.63 3.95 -12.85
N GLY A 209 2.05 4.54 -11.75
CA GLY A 209 2.70 5.84 -11.69
C GLY A 209 4.22 5.68 -11.65
N ILE A 210 4.93 6.12 -12.68
CA ILE A 210 6.39 6.08 -12.74
C ILE A 210 6.96 7.28 -12.01
N MET A 211 7.74 7.03 -10.97
CA MET A 211 8.36 8.06 -10.13
C MET A 211 9.88 8.06 -10.29
N SER A 212 10.45 9.25 -10.37
CA SER A 212 11.90 9.48 -10.26
C SER A 212 12.18 10.86 -9.67
N GLU A 213 13.18 10.95 -8.79
CA GLU A 213 13.65 12.22 -8.19
C GLU A 213 12.52 13.10 -7.65
N GLY A 214 11.56 12.48 -6.95
CA GLY A 214 10.42 13.17 -6.36
C GLY A 214 9.30 13.57 -7.33
N LYS A 215 9.42 13.25 -8.62
CA LYS A 215 8.44 13.58 -9.65
C LYS A 215 7.65 12.36 -10.09
N LEU A 216 6.38 12.57 -10.41
CA LEU A 216 5.55 11.62 -11.11
C LEU A 216 5.68 11.87 -12.62
N LEU A 217 6.55 11.11 -13.27
CA LEU A 217 6.93 11.32 -14.67
C LEU A 217 5.83 10.89 -15.65
N ALA A 218 5.11 9.81 -15.32
CA ALA A 218 4.01 9.31 -16.13
C ALA A 218 3.02 8.51 -15.28
N MET A 219 1.78 8.42 -15.76
CA MET A 219 0.77 7.47 -15.29
C MET A 219 0.28 6.67 -16.48
N LYS A 220 0.25 5.36 -16.36
CA LYS A 220 -0.19 4.43 -17.39
C LYS A 220 -1.18 3.44 -16.82
N THR A 221 -2.31 3.31 -17.49
CA THR A 221 -3.31 2.27 -17.15
C THR A 221 -2.87 0.90 -17.63
N SER A 222 -3.38 -0.17 -17.01
CA SER A 222 -3.13 -1.55 -17.45
C SER A 222 -3.44 -1.76 -18.93
N LYS A 223 -4.51 -1.14 -19.45
CA LYS A 223 -4.88 -1.20 -20.89
C LYS A 223 -3.81 -0.59 -21.80
N GLU A 224 -3.22 0.54 -21.43
CA GLU A 224 -2.12 1.15 -22.18
C GLU A 224 -0.88 0.27 -22.13
N LEU A 225 -0.65 -0.42 -21.01
CA LEU A 225 0.50 -1.30 -20.81
C LEU A 225 0.36 -2.69 -21.45
N GLU A 226 -0.84 -3.09 -21.91
CA GLU A 226 -1.03 -4.34 -22.65
C GLU A 226 -0.18 -4.41 -23.92
N HIS A 227 -0.02 -3.26 -24.60
CA HIS A 227 0.68 -3.14 -25.87
C HIS A 227 2.05 -2.45 -25.74
N GLU A 228 2.43 -2.01 -24.54
CA GLU A 228 3.69 -1.33 -24.29
C GLU A 228 4.63 -2.21 -23.43
N ASN A 229 5.92 -2.11 -23.68
CA ASN A 229 6.93 -2.69 -22.80
C ASN A 229 7.21 -1.72 -21.66
N LEU A 230 6.66 -2.02 -20.47
CA LEU A 230 6.80 -1.16 -19.28
C LEU A 230 8.28 -0.95 -18.91
N GLU A 231 9.14 -1.97 -19.07
CA GLU A 231 10.57 -1.86 -18.77
C GLU A 231 11.26 -0.84 -19.70
N LYS A 232 10.98 -0.92 -21.00
CA LYS A 232 11.51 0.03 -21.98
C LYS A 232 11.00 1.45 -21.68
N LEU A 233 9.71 1.59 -21.42
CA LEU A 233 9.07 2.86 -21.09
C LEU A 233 9.69 3.47 -19.81
N TYR A 234 9.86 2.66 -18.77
CA TYR A 234 10.50 3.07 -17.52
C TYR A 234 11.92 3.61 -17.77
N LEU A 235 12.73 2.91 -18.55
CA LEU A 235 14.09 3.35 -18.90
C LEU A 235 14.09 4.65 -19.72
N GLU A 236 13.15 4.83 -20.65
CA GLU A 236 13.00 6.05 -21.45
C GLU A 236 12.67 7.26 -20.55
N TYR A 237 11.75 7.12 -19.62
CA TYR A 237 11.40 8.18 -18.69
C TYR A 237 12.55 8.55 -17.75
N ILE A 238 13.24 7.57 -17.16
CA ILE A 238 14.38 7.82 -16.26
C ILE A 238 15.57 8.45 -17.00
N GLN A 239 15.81 8.06 -18.25
CA GLN A 239 16.90 8.62 -19.06
C GLN A 239 16.57 9.98 -19.67
N GLY A 240 15.39 10.55 -19.44
CA GLY A 240 14.93 11.80 -20.04
C GLY A 240 14.78 11.74 -21.56
N LYS A 241 14.64 10.54 -22.15
CA LYS A 241 14.53 10.32 -23.60
C LYS A 241 13.09 10.44 -24.11
N THR A 242 12.10 10.52 -23.24
CA THR A 242 10.71 10.80 -23.62
C THR A 242 10.56 12.32 -23.77
N ALA A 243 10.76 12.80 -25.00
CA ALA A 243 10.39 14.15 -25.37
C ALA A 243 8.86 14.31 -25.26
N ALA A 244 8.47 15.50 -24.83
CA ALA A 244 7.12 16.02 -24.73
C ALA A 244 6.21 15.70 -25.93
#